data_03b53fa7fd6bf64300e4b51e3e410452
#
_entry.id   03b53fa7fd6bf64300e4b51e3e410452
#
_cell.length_a   1.000
_cell.length_b   1.000
_cell.length_c   1.000
_cell.angle_alpha   90.00
_cell.angle_beta   90.00
_cell.angle_gamma   90.00
#
_symmetry.space_group_name_H-M   'P 1'
#
loop_
_entity.id
_entity.type
_entity.pdbx_description
1 polymer ?
#
loop_
_entity_poly.entity_id
_entity_poly.type
_entity_poly.pdbx_seq_one_letter_code
_entity_poly.pdbx_strand_id
1 'polypeptide(L)'
;SGDIHPKIIASTATISRAKEQCHALYGCDRDDVFQFPPSGLDAGNSFFAEEKRNQNGRRYVGILATGSSSDATTAIRLFASLLYGAKAMRVDSEKDRDPYWTNMGYYNSIRELGQAATWIRADIDQHLDVMYKRRFEDKRYPTKEEYRKNRRYIWRDEELTSRISGSE
;
A
#
# COMPACT_ATOMS: atom_id res chain seq x y z
N SER A 1 14.20 -50.91 -18.22
CA SER A 1 13.54 -50.15 -17.13
C SER A 1 13.98 -48.70 -17.26
N GLY A 2 13.11 -47.87 -17.82
CA GLY A 2 13.37 -46.42 -17.86
C GLY A 2 13.19 -45.82 -16.46
N ASP A 3 14.19 -45.07 -15.98
CA ASP A 3 14.07 -44.33 -14.71
C ASP A 3 12.97 -43.29 -14.90
N ILE A 4 11.90 -43.39 -14.11
CA ILE A 4 10.81 -42.45 -14.09
C ILE A 4 11.20 -41.32 -13.12
N HIS A 5 11.59 -40.17 -13.65
CA HIS A 5 11.85 -38.98 -12.84
C HIS A 5 10.56 -38.22 -12.61
N PRO A 6 10.27 -37.74 -11.37
CA PRO A 6 9.10 -36.93 -11.10
C PRO A 6 9.25 -35.56 -11.80
N LYS A 7 8.14 -35.05 -12.34
CA LYS A 7 8.09 -33.68 -12.86
C LYS A 7 7.96 -32.72 -11.67
N ILE A 8 8.93 -31.81 -11.55
CA ILE A 8 8.97 -30.80 -10.49
C ILE A 8 8.43 -29.48 -11.06
N ILE A 9 7.45 -28.88 -10.37
CA ILE A 9 6.91 -27.56 -10.67
C ILE A 9 7.17 -26.69 -9.45
N ALA A 10 7.96 -25.62 -9.65
CA ALA A 10 8.29 -24.67 -8.60
C ALA A 10 7.77 -23.27 -8.97
N SER A 11 7.34 -22.50 -7.97
CA SER A 11 6.88 -21.11 -8.15
C SER A 11 7.65 -20.19 -7.21
N THR A 12 8.06 -19.04 -7.73
CA THR A 12 8.77 -18.00 -7.00
C THR A 12 8.49 -16.63 -7.59
N ALA A 13 8.57 -15.58 -6.77
CA ALA A 13 8.33 -14.21 -7.22
C ALA A 13 9.43 -13.71 -8.17
N THR A 14 10.70 -14.01 -7.87
CA THR A 14 11.85 -13.59 -8.67
C THR A 14 12.95 -14.62 -8.53
N ILE A 15 13.48 -15.08 -9.64
CA ILE A 15 14.60 -16.02 -9.63
C ILE A 15 15.69 -15.52 -10.60
N SER A 16 16.91 -15.37 -10.09
CA SER A 16 18.11 -15.19 -10.89
C SER A 16 18.81 -16.54 -11.01
N ARG A 17 19.37 -16.85 -12.17
CA ARG A 17 20.08 -18.11 -12.42
C ARG A 17 19.21 -19.34 -12.12
N ALA A 18 17.99 -19.36 -12.66
CA ALA A 18 17.01 -20.43 -12.43
C ALA A 18 17.58 -21.83 -12.68
N LYS A 19 18.31 -22.02 -13.78
CA LYS A 19 18.92 -23.30 -14.15
C LYS A 19 19.91 -23.81 -13.12
N GLU A 20 20.80 -22.95 -12.63
CA GLU A 20 21.80 -23.30 -11.62
C GLU A 20 21.13 -23.62 -10.27
N GLN A 21 20.17 -22.82 -9.88
CA GLN A 21 19.46 -23.04 -8.62
C GLN A 21 18.65 -24.34 -8.63
N CYS A 22 17.91 -24.59 -9.70
CA CYS A 22 17.15 -25.84 -9.82
C CYS A 22 18.06 -27.08 -9.90
N HIS A 23 19.16 -26.98 -10.61
CA HIS A 23 20.17 -28.05 -10.64
C HIS A 23 20.69 -28.35 -9.23
N ALA A 24 21.05 -27.31 -8.46
CA ALA A 24 21.58 -27.47 -7.11
C ALA A 24 20.55 -28.03 -6.10
N LEU A 25 19.27 -27.63 -6.24
CA LEU A 25 18.21 -28.03 -5.31
C LEU A 25 17.62 -29.42 -5.63
N TYR A 26 17.46 -29.72 -6.90
CA TYR A 26 16.70 -30.90 -7.34
C TYR A 26 17.54 -31.96 -8.04
N GLY A 27 18.82 -31.67 -8.33
CA GLY A 27 19.70 -32.62 -9.04
C GLY A 27 19.32 -32.87 -10.49
N CYS A 28 18.39 -32.07 -11.08
CA CYS A 28 18.00 -32.20 -12.48
C CYS A 28 19.05 -31.61 -13.41
N ASP A 29 19.08 -32.05 -14.68
CA ASP A 29 19.96 -31.44 -15.65
C ASP A 29 19.54 -29.97 -15.91
N ARG A 30 20.51 -29.08 -16.15
CA ARG A 30 20.24 -27.66 -16.42
C ARG A 30 19.43 -27.45 -17.67
N ASP A 31 19.57 -28.35 -18.66
CA ASP A 31 18.83 -28.28 -19.92
C ASP A 31 17.38 -28.75 -19.79
N ASP A 32 17.04 -29.46 -18.73
CA ASP A 32 15.67 -29.87 -18.37
C ASP A 32 14.91 -28.81 -17.57
N VAL A 33 15.56 -27.69 -17.24
CA VAL A 33 14.94 -26.57 -16.50
C VAL A 33 14.34 -25.56 -17.47
N PHE A 34 13.03 -25.43 -17.44
CA PHE A 34 12.27 -24.46 -18.21
C PHE A 34 11.67 -23.40 -17.31
N GLN A 35 12.01 -22.15 -17.58
CA GLN A 35 11.40 -21.00 -16.89
C GLN A 35 10.14 -20.55 -17.62
N PHE A 36 9.05 -20.36 -16.87
CA PHE A 36 7.79 -19.87 -17.40
C PHE A 36 7.30 -18.68 -16.57
N PRO A 37 6.84 -17.58 -17.19
CA PRO A 37 6.86 -17.34 -18.63
C PRO A 37 8.28 -17.15 -19.16
N PRO A 38 8.53 -17.46 -20.45
CA PRO A 38 9.84 -17.20 -21.07
C PRO A 38 10.09 -15.69 -21.12
N SER A 39 11.36 -15.30 -21.12
CA SER A 39 11.77 -13.91 -21.30
C SER A 39 11.24 -13.36 -22.63
N GLY A 40 10.54 -12.23 -22.59
CA GLY A 40 10.12 -11.51 -23.78
C GLY A 40 11.27 -10.72 -24.42
N LEU A 41 11.04 -10.19 -25.62
CA LEU A 41 11.97 -9.25 -26.27
C LEU A 41 12.08 -7.93 -25.51
N ASP A 42 11.02 -7.54 -24.83
CA ASP A 42 10.93 -6.37 -23.95
C ASP A 42 10.91 -6.82 -22.49
N ALA A 43 11.74 -6.19 -21.66
CA ALA A 43 11.81 -6.52 -20.22
C ALA A 43 10.48 -6.26 -19.47
N GLY A 44 9.66 -5.34 -19.97
CA GLY A 44 8.34 -5.00 -19.40
C GLY A 44 7.19 -5.89 -19.87
N ASN A 45 7.41 -6.75 -20.88
CA ASN A 45 6.35 -7.56 -21.48
C ASN A 45 6.63 -9.05 -21.29
N SER A 46 5.63 -9.76 -20.83
CA SER A 46 5.64 -11.21 -20.71
C SER A 46 4.37 -11.79 -21.33
N PHE A 47 4.26 -13.12 -21.40
CA PHE A 47 3.06 -13.76 -21.92
C PHE A 47 1.75 -13.32 -21.20
N PHE A 48 1.82 -12.97 -19.93
CA PHE A 48 0.65 -12.61 -19.11
C PHE A 48 0.57 -11.13 -18.75
N ALA A 49 1.60 -10.35 -18.99
CA ALA A 49 1.66 -8.95 -18.55
C ALA A 49 2.30 -8.07 -19.63
N GLU A 50 1.64 -6.97 -19.91
CA GLU A 50 2.10 -5.93 -20.83
C GLU A 50 2.31 -4.62 -20.06
N GLU A 51 3.46 -3.99 -20.22
CA GLU A 51 3.74 -2.66 -19.67
C GLU A 51 3.10 -1.57 -20.54
N LYS A 52 2.11 -0.88 -20.02
CA LYS A 52 1.44 0.24 -20.69
C LYS A 52 2.03 1.58 -20.24
N ARG A 53 3.14 1.99 -20.87
CA ARG A 53 3.91 3.19 -20.51
C ARG A 53 3.13 4.51 -20.64
N ASN A 54 2.10 4.53 -21.49
CA ASN A 54 1.30 5.74 -21.76
C ASN A 54 0.06 5.87 -20.87
N GLN A 55 -0.11 5.02 -19.88
CA GLN A 55 -1.20 5.10 -18.91
C GLN A 55 -0.70 5.60 -17.56
N ASN A 56 -1.57 6.31 -16.84
CA ASN A 56 -1.28 6.71 -15.47
C ASN A 56 -1.09 5.48 -14.59
N GLY A 57 0.13 5.32 -14.09
CA GLY A 57 0.50 4.23 -13.21
C GLY A 57 0.52 4.66 -11.74
N ARG A 58 1.18 3.84 -10.94
CA ARG A 58 1.41 4.10 -9.52
C ARG A 58 2.36 5.29 -9.35
N ARG A 59 1.97 6.27 -8.53
CA ARG A 59 2.83 7.40 -8.18
C ARG A 59 3.54 7.14 -6.86
N TYR A 60 4.87 7.24 -6.87
CA TYR A 60 5.71 7.15 -5.68
C TYR A 60 6.12 8.56 -5.26
N VAL A 61 5.88 8.89 -3.99
CA VAL A 61 6.23 10.21 -3.42
C VAL A 61 7.10 9.97 -2.19
N GLY A 62 8.34 10.43 -2.24
CA GLY A 62 9.24 10.44 -1.09
C GLY A 62 9.03 11.69 -0.25
N ILE A 63 8.92 11.54 1.07
CA ILE A 63 8.77 12.64 2.02
C ILE A 63 9.93 12.61 2.99
N LEU A 64 10.74 13.67 2.98
CA LEU A 64 11.85 13.86 3.90
C LEU A 64 11.55 15.02 4.84
N ALA A 65 11.50 14.75 6.12
CA ALA A 65 11.09 15.69 7.16
C ALA A 65 12.26 16.47 7.75
N THR A 66 13.01 17.20 6.95
CA THR A 66 14.21 17.95 7.39
C THR A 66 13.93 19.08 8.38
N GLY A 67 12.70 19.60 8.40
CA GLY A 67 12.29 20.70 9.30
C GLY A 67 11.34 20.29 10.43
N SER A 68 11.09 19.00 10.62
CA SER A 68 10.20 18.50 11.68
C SER A 68 10.96 18.14 12.93
N SER A 69 10.36 18.39 14.09
CA SER A 69 10.90 18.01 15.39
C SER A 69 10.91 16.50 15.65
N SER A 70 10.11 15.72 14.91
CA SER A 70 10.07 14.26 14.99
C SER A 70 9.43 13.62 13.77
N ASP A 71 9.84 12.39 13.47
CA ASP A 71 9.26 11.57 12.40
C ASP A 71 7.79 11.25 12.68
N ALA A 72 7.43 11.05 13.94
CA ALA A 72 6.05 10.84 14.39
C ALA A 72 5.14 12.01 14.00
N THR A 73 5.55 13.24 14.27
CA THR A 73 4.79 14.44 13.92
C THR A 73 4.58 14.54 12.40
N THR A 74 5.61 14.21 11.63
CA THR A 74 5.53 14.19 10.16
C THR A 74 4.56 13.12 9.67
N ALA A 75 4.64 11.91 10.22
CA ALA A 75 3.75 10.80 9.87
C ALA A 75 2.28 11.14 10.20
N ILE A 76 2.00 11.67 11.39
CA ILE A 76 0.65 12.09 11.81
C ILE A 76 0.07 13.12 10.83
N ARG A 77 0.86 14.14 10.49
CA ARG A 77 0.43 15.20 9.55
C ARG A 77 0.21 14.65 8.15
N LEU A 78 1.08 13.74 7.71
CA LEU A 78 0.97 13.11 6.40
C LEU A 78 -0.31 12.28 6.29
N PHE A 79 -0.56 11.37 7.24
CA PHE A 79 -1.76 10.55 7.24
C PHE A 79 -3.03 11.38 7.34
N ALA A 80 -3.05 12.40 8.21
CA ALA A 80 -4.18 13.31 8.29
C ALA A 80 -4.40 14.06 6.96
N SER A 81 -3.34 14.49 6.28
CA SER A 81 -3.43 15.19 4.99
C SER A 81 -3.98 14.29 3.90
N LEU A 82 -3.55 13.03 3.82
CA LEU A 82 -4.06 12.05 2.85
C LEU A 82 -5.55 11.76 3.09
N LEU A 83 -5.93 11.48 4.33
CA LEU A 83 -7.32 11.21 4.69
C LEU A 83 -8.23 12.41 4.46
N TYR A 84 -7.78 13.61 4.84
CA TYR A 84 -8.50 14.85 4.60
C TYR A 84 -8.61 15.16 3.11
N GLY A 85 -7.53 14.97 2.35
CA GLY A 85 -7.49 15.18 0.91
C GLY A 85 -8.50 14.32 0.17
N ALA A 86 -8.62 13.05 0.53
CA ALA A 86 -9.63 12.14 -0.02
C ALA A 86 -11.06 12.66 0.22
N LYS A 87 -11.36 13.19 1.42
CA LYS A 87 -12.67 13.79 1.72
C LYS A 87 -12.91 15.11 1.00
N ALA A 88 -11.88 15.94 0.86
CA ALA A 88 -11.96 17.26 0.24
C ALA A 88 -11.92 17.22 -1.30
N MET A 89 -11.59 16.08 -1.88
CA MET A 89 -11.51 15.89 -3.33
C MET A 89 -12.87 16.18 -3.99
N ARG A 90 -12.84 17.00 -5.04
CA ARG A 90 -13.99 17.22 -5.91
C ARG A 90 -14.06 16.09 -6.92
N VAL A 91 -15.14 15.36 -6.91
CA VAL A 91 -15.39 14.20 -7.78
C VAL A 91 -16.81 14.27 -8.28
N ASP A 92 -17.04 13.71 -9.45
CA ASP A 92 -18.39 13.66 -10.05
C ASP A 92 -19.25 12.58 -9.39
N SER A 93 -18.62 11.52 -8.89
CA SER A 93 -19.29 10.45 -8.16
C SER A 93 -18.51 9.96 -6.95
N GLU A 94 -19.16 9.37 -5.97
CA GLU A 94 -18.50 8.73 -4.83
C GLU A 94 -17.61 7.54 -5.26
N LYS A 95 -17.91 6.89 -6.39
CA LYS A 95 -17.08 5.82 -6.95
C LYS A 95 -15.69 6.31 -7.37
N ASP A 96 -15.59 7.56 -7.80
CA ASP A 96 -14.29 8.15 -8.19
C ASP A 96 -13.43 8.49 -6.98
N ARG A 97 -14.05 8.67 -5.82
CA ARG A 97 -13.38 8.90 -4.53
C ARG A 97 -12.93 7.61 -3.85
N ASP A 98 -13.68 6.54 -4.04
CA ASP A 98 -13.50 5.27 -3.32
C ASP A 98 -12.07 4.73 -3.35
N PRO A 99 -11.33 4.74 -4.48
CA PRO A 99 -9.94 4.30 -4.52
C PRO A 99 -8.98 5.06 -3.60
N TYR A 100 -9.35 6.27 -3.17
CA TYR A 100 -8.55 7.14 -2.30
C TYR A 100 -9.05 7.15 -0.85
N TRP A 101 -10.13 6.45 -0.57
CA TRP A 101 -10.81 6.51 0.72
C TRP A 101 -10.07 5.76 1.83
N THR A 102 -9.44 4.65 1.48
CA THR A 102 -8.69 3.80 2.41
C THR A 102 -7.21 4.14 2.34
N ASN A 103 -6.61 4.38 3.50
CA ASN A 103 -5.17 4.56 3.64
C ASN A 103 -4.57 3.30 4.27
N MET A 104 -3.55 2.73 3.62
CA MET A 104 -2.84 1.55 4.11
C MET A 104 -1.41 1.93 4.49
N GLY A 105 -1.04 1.70 5.73
CA GLY A 105 0.32 1.92 6.25
C GLY A 105 1.08 0.61 6.39
N TYR A 106 2.32 0.57 5.89
CA TYR A 106 3.23 -0.57 6.05
C TYR A 106 4.34 -0.19 7.02
N TYR A 107 4.63 -1.07 7.97
CA TYR A 107 5.60 -0.85 9.03
C TYR A 107 6.61 -2.00 9.08
N ASN A 108 7.86 -1.69 9.40
CA ASN A 108 8.93 -2.68 9.45
C ASN A 108 8.90 -3.53 10.72
N SER A 109 8.19 -3.08 11.74
CA SER A 109 8.09 -3.79 13.02
C SER A 109 6.71 -3.66 13.65
N ILE A 110 6.35 -4.65 14.48
CA ILE A 110 5.11 -4.62 15.27
C ILE A 110 5.09 -3.45 16.27
N ARG A 111 6.26 -3.02 16.74
CA ARG A 111 6.38 -1.86 17.62
C ARG A 111 5.97 -0.58 16.91
N GLU A 112 6.45 -0.35 15.68
CA GLU A 112 6.06 0.80 14.85
C GLU A 112 4.57 0.75 14.50
N LEU A 113 4.05 -0.43 14.17
CA LEU A 113 2.62 -0.62 13.92
C LEU A 113 1.77 -0.25 15.15
N GLY A 114 2.12 -0.72 16.34
CA GLY A 114 1.41 -0.38 17.58
C GLY A 114 1.46 1.12 17.90
N GLN A 115 2.58 1.78 17.61
CA GLN A 115 2.69 3.22 17.73
C GLN A 115 1.78 3.96 16.74
N ALA A 116 1.72 3.50 15.49
CA ALA A 116 0.84 4.06 14.47
C ALA A 116 -0.64 3.89 14.83
N ALA A 117 -1.05 2.75 15.38
CA ALA A 117 -2.40 2.54 15.88
C ALA A 117 -2.78 3.55 16.96
N THR A 118 -1.84 3.90 17.84
CA THR A 118 -2.06 4.96 18.84
C THR A 118 -2.27 6.32 18.19
N TRP A 119 -1.46 6.67 17.17
CA TRP A 119 -1.64 7.93 16.43
C TRP A 119 -2.98 8.01 15.71
N ILE A 120 -3.45 6.89 15.13
CA ILE A 120 -4.72 6.84 14.42
C ILE A 120 -5.87 7.17 15.36
N ARG A 121 -5.86 6.62 16.57
CA ARG A 121 -6.95 6.77 17.55
C ARG A 121 -6.99 8.12 18.23
N ALA A 122 -5.85 8.78 18.37
CA ALA A 122 -5.73 10.06 19.11
C ALA A 122 -5.31 11.21 18.18
N ASP A 123 -4.07 11.19 17.74
CA ASP A 123 -3.43 12.36 17.15
C ASP A 123 -3.95 12.68 15.75
N ILE A 124 -4.16 11.67 14.92
CA ILE A 124 -4.60 11.86 13.53
C ILE A 124 -6.03 12.37 13.50
N ASP A 125 -6.91 11.84 14.35
CA ASP A 125 -8.30 12.30 14.42
C ASP A 125 -8.38 13.76 14.89
N GLN A 126 -7.59 14.13 15.91
CA GLN A 126 -7.47 15.51 16.36
C GLN A 126 -6.94 16.43 15.26
N HIS A 127 -5.95 15.97 14.49
CA HIS A 127 -5.38 16.76 13.40
C HIS A 127 -6.35 16.96 12.24
N LEU A 128 -7.17 15.97 11.93
CA LEU A 128 -8.28 16.08 10.97
C LEU A 128 -9.28 17.16 11.38
N ASP A 129 -9.57 17.28 12.66
CA ASP A 129 -10.43 18.33 13.21
C ASP A 129 -9.82 19.72 12.99
N VAL A 130 -8.55 19.88 13.31
CA VAL A 130 -7.81 21.12 13.09
C VAL A 130 -7.80 21.50 11.59
N MET A 131 -7.51 20.56 10.69
CA MET A 131 -7.51 20.80 9.24
C MET A 131 -8.88 21.22 8.72
N TYR A 132 -9.93 20.59 9.22
CA TYR A 132 -11.30 20.96 8.85
C TYR A 132 -11.64 22.38 9.32
N LYS A 133 -11.32 22.74 10.56
CA LYS A 133 -11.57 24.06 11.12
C LYS A 133 -10.79 25.17 10.40
N ARG A 134 -9.53 24.96 10.06
CA ARG A 134 -8.70 25.91 9.31
C ARG A 134 -9.30 26.32 7.96
N ARG A 135 -10.09 25.48 7.34
CA ARG A 135 -10.81 25.80 6.11
C ARG A 135 -11.82 26.94 6.26
N PHE A 136 -12.23 27.24 7.48
CA PHE A 136 -13.24 28.23 7.84
C PHE A 136 -12.68 29.42 8.63
N GLU A 137 -11.35 29.53 8.81
CA GLU A 137 -10.73 30.61 9.61
C GLU A 137 -11.17 32.01 9.17
N ASP A 138 -11.43 32.22 7.89
CA ASP A 138 -11.90 33.50 7.32
C ASP A 138 -13.43 33.51 7.03
N LYS A 139 -14.18 32.53 7.47
CA LYS A 139 -15.60 32.36 7.15
C LYS A 139 -16.41 32.05 8.41
N ARG A 140 -17.73 32.17 8.29
CA ARG A 140 -18.63 31.70 9.32
C ARG A 140 -18.33 30.26 9.72
N TYR A 141 -18.18 29.99 11.01
CA TYR A 141 -18.00 28.63 11.50
C TYR A 141 -19.15 27.72 11.05
N PRO A 142 -18.87 26.50 10.66
CA PRO A 142 -19.88 25.56 10.20
C PRO A 142 -20.87 25.23 11.36
N THR A 143 -22.11 24.97 10.99
CA THR A 143 -23.09 24.41 11.93
C THR A 143 -22.65 23.02 12.38
N LYS A 144 -23.23 22.52 13.48
CA LYS A 144 -22.96 21.15 13.96
C LYS A 144 -23.27 20.09 12.90
N GLU A 145 -24.30 20.32 12.08
CA GLU A 145 -24.71 19.42 11.01
C GLU A 145 -23.71 19.44 9.86
N GLU A 146 -23.30 20.61 9.39
CA GLU A 146 -22.28 20.78 8.38
C GLU A 146 -20.93 20.16 8.82
N TYR A 147 -20.58 20.31 10.09
CA TYR A 147 -19.40 19.72 10.68
C TYR A 147 -19.46 18.19 10.61
N ARG A 148 -20.58 17.58 11.08
CA ARG A 148 -20.76 16.13 11.04
C ARG A 148 -20.73 15.57 9.62
N LYS A 149 -21.31 16.25 8.66
CA LYS A 149 -21.39 15.82 7.26
C LYS A 149 -20.04 15.91 6.54
N ASN A 150 -19.27 16.97 6.80
CA ASN A 150 -18.13 17.34 5.98
C ASN A 150 -16.77 17.00 6.61
N ARG A 151 -16.70 16.75 7.92
CA ARG A 151 -15.47 16.29 8.57
C ARG A 151 -15.14 14.86 8.12
N ARG A 152 -13.85 14.56 7.96
CA ARG A 152 -13.39 13.18 7.80
C ARG A 152 -13.30 12.51 9.15
N TYR A 153 -13.98 11.38 9.31
CA TYR A 153 -13.91 10.52 10.49
C TYR A 153 -13.16 9.24 10.17
N ILE A 154 -12.43 8.73 11.14
CA ILE A 154 -11.84 7.39 11.10
C ILE A 154 -12.81 6.46 11.85
N TRP A 155 -13.60 5.70 11.11
CA TRP A 155 -14.61 4.80 11.69
C TRP A 155 -14.04 3.45 12.08
N ARG A 156 -12.98 3.03 11.40
CA ARG A 156 -12.39 1.71 11.56
C ARG A 156 -10.90 1.79 11.29
N ASP A 157 -10.11 1.24 12.19
CA ASP A 157 -8.69 0.94 12.04
C ASP A 157 -8.51 -0.57 12.18
N GLU A 158 -7.79 -1.18 11.25
CA GLU A 158 -7.51 -2.62 11.25
C GLU A 158 -6.02 -2.86 11.19
N GLU A 159 -5.56 -3.77 12.04
CA GLU A 159 -4.19 -4.26 12.02
C GLU A 159 -4.13 -5.59 11.26
N LEU A 160 -3.30 -5.64 10.22
CA LEU A 160 -3.04 -6.86 9.46
C LEU A 160 -1.68 -7.42 9.91
N THR A 161 -1.69 -8.34 10.83
CA THR A 161 -0.49 -8.99 11.37
C THR A 161 -0.66 -10.50 11.44
N SER A 162 0.44 -11.25 11.50
CA SER A 162 0.41 -12.69 11.72
C SER A 162 -0.15 -13.10 13.10
N ARG A 163 -0.41 -12.15 14.00
CA ARG A 163 -1.02 -12.38 15.30
C ARG A 163 -2.54 -12.45 15.26
N ILE A 164 -3.15 -11.94 14.21
CA ILE A 164 -4.61 -11.99 14.02
C ILE A 164 -4.88 -13.26 13.22
N SER A 165 -5.61 -14.21 13.82
CA SER A 165 -6.06 -15.41 13.11
C SER A 165 -7.02 -15.01 12.00
N GLY A 166 -6.82 -15.49 10.78
CA GLY A 166 -7.61 -15.16 9.59
C GLY A 166 -9.05 -15.71 9.59
N SER A 167 -9.70 -15.74 10.73
CA SER A 167 -11.08 -16.27 10.94
C SER A 167 -12.06 -15.18 11.43
N GLU A 168 -11.81 -13.92 11.13
CA GLU A 168 -12.79 -12.85 11.31
C GLU A 168 -13.14 -12.15 9.98
#